data_66fbdaf56e41973e840e4fab07ef40a5
#
_entry.id   66fbdaf56e41973e840e4fab07ef40a5
#
_cell.length_a   1.000
_cell.length_b   1.000
_cell.length_c   1.000
_cell.angle_alpha   90.00
_cell.angle_beta   90.00
_cell.angle_gamma   90.00
#
_symmetry.space_group_name_H-M   'P 1'
#
loop_
_entity.id
_entity.type
_entity.pdbx_description
1 polymer ?
#
loop_
_entity_poly.entity_id
_entity_poly.type
_entity_poly.pdbx_seq_one_letter_code
_entity_poly.pdbx_strand_id
1 'polypeptide(L)'
;MQKFLYRSYVALGDSLTEGLGDTGFTKNRLNKGWADRLAGILAAEAKQFGEPFEYANLAVRGQTFAEILTSQLEDALRIKPDLVTIMAGANDIMSSRRAHGSIRALLRGAISRLHEEGIQVLVVNTINPAHYPVFALMAKKSREMSDLIEGVAHEFEAPVLDLYSLDHFGRMSFWYDDLVHFSNHGHTMIANLAAEKLKLSFRLPEKPYKEIAEPKWGVFETLRWLILHVVPFWGRRVRRVSSGDLIDPKHFDLALFEASSDAYSTFVLPGTRAKTPKAVAKK
;
A
#
# COMPACT_ATOMS: atom_id res chain seq x y z
N MET A 1 -14.00 25.82 2.24
CA MET A 1 -12.66 25.24 2.52
C MET A 1 -11.94 25.10 1.19
N GLN A 2 -10.76 25.68 1.06
CA GLN A 2 -9.94 25.51 -0.13
C GLN A 2 -9.51 24.05 -0.19
N LYS A 3 -9.80 23.35 -1.29
CA LYS A 3 -9.41 21.95 -1.49
C LYS A 3 -7.89 21.93 -1.63
N PHE A 4 -7.20 21.12 -0.83
CA PHE A 4 -5.74 20.96 -0.95
C PHE A 4 -5.45 20.17 -2.23
N LEU A 5 -4.59 20.72 -3.08
CA LEU A 5 -4.15 20.07 -4.31
C LEU A 5 -2.79 19.42 -4.07
N TYR A 6 -2.73 18.08 -4.14
CA TYR A 6 -1.49 17.33 -4.08
C TYR A 6 -0.83 17.27 -5.47
N ARG A 7 0.42 17.69 -5.58
CA ARG A 7 1.24 17.62 -6.80
C ARG A 7 2.28 16.51 -6.72
N SER A 8 2.56 16.03 -5.51
CA SER A 8 3.52 14.96 -5.27
C SER A 8 3.09 14.05 -4.13
N TYR A 9 3.42 12.76 -4.27
CA TYR A 9 3.05 11.73 -3.31
C TYR A 9 4.17 10.71 -3.15
N VAL A 10 4.48 10.34 -1.90
CA VAL A 10 5.41 9.27 -1.56
C VAL A 10 4.71 8.23 -0.70
N ALA A 11 4.82 6.96 -1.08
CA ALA A 11 4.28 5.84 -0.32
C ALA A 11 5.38 5.13 0.47
N LEU A 12 5.20 4.99 1.80
CA LEU A 12 6.06 4.22 2.70
C LEU A 12 5.33 2.95 3.13
N GLY A 13 6.05 1.84 3.17
CA GLY A 13 5.44 0.59 3.61
C GLY A 13 6.25 -0.66 3.28
N ASP A 14 5.56 -1.78 3.36
CA ASP A 14 6.08 -3.11 3.06
C ASP A 14 5.48 -3.69 1.76
N SER A 15 5.39 -5.03 1.67
CA SER A 15 4.84 -5.73 0.51
C SER A 15 3.41 -5.31 0.13
N LEU A 16 2.60 -4.89 1.10
CA LEU A 16 1.23 -4.45 0.87
C LEU A 16 1.20 -3.12 0.10
N THR A 17 2.12 -2.22 0.41
CA THR A 17 2.28 -0.93 -0.28
C THR A 17 3.06 -1.06 -1.59
N GLU A 18 4.05 -1.97 -1.65
CA GLU A 18 4.73 -2.34 -2.90
C GLU A 18 3.75 -2.90 -3.94
N GLY A 19 2.65 -3.51 -3.49
CA GLY A 19 1.57 -4.00 -4.33
C GLY A 19 1.68 -5.47 -4.70
N LEU A 20 2.31 -6.31 -3.85
CA LEU A 20 2.34 -7.76 -4.06
C LEU A 20 0.91 -8.31 -4.09
N GLY A 21 0.71 -9.36 -4.90
CA GLY A 21 -0.60 -9.99 -5.10
C GLY A 21 -1.40 -9.40 -6.26
N ASP A 22 -1.05 -8.21 -6.75
CA ASP A 22 -1.66 -7.63 -7.95
C ASP A 22 -0.88 -8.03 -9.20
N THR A 23 -1.25 -9.16 -9.79
CA THR A 23 -0.53 -9.75 -10.93
C THR A 23 -1.01 -9.27 -12.28
N GLY A 24 -1.99 -8.38 -12.31
CA GLY A 24 -2.77 -8.21 -13.51
C GLY A 24 -2.50 -6.96 -14.29
N PHE A 25 -1.51 -6.61 -14.95
CA PHE A 25 -1.59 -5.56 -16.00
C PHE A 25 -0.37 -4.67 -16.25
N THR A 26 0.81 -5.03 -15.82
CA THR A 26 1.97 -4.28 -16.28
C THR A 26 2.77 -5.06 -17.31
N LYS A 27 3.00 -4.47 -18.50
CA LYS A 27 3.93 -4.99 -19.50
C LYS A 27 5.34 -5.21 -18.93
N ASN A 28 5.66 -4.55 -17.82
CA ASN A 28 6.98 -4.54 -17.17
C ASN A 28 7.04 -5.36 -15.88
N ARG A 29 6.03 -6.19 -15.57
CA ARG A 29 5.94 -7.01 -14.34
C ARG A 29 6.01 -6.20 -13.01
N LEU A 30 5.79 -4.90 -13.03
CA LEU A 30 5.67 -4.10 -11.82
C LEU A 30 4.26 -4.28 -11.24
N ASN A 31 4.19 -4.66 -9.98
CA ASN A 31 2.92 -4.74 -9.26
C ASN A 31 2.27 -3.36 -9.19
N LYS A 32 0.96 -3.28 -9.43
CA LYS A 32 0.17 -2.05 -9.25
C LYS A 32 -0.65 -2.16 -7.98
N GLY A 33 -0.06 -1.80 -6.84
CA GLY A 33 -0.73 -1.82 -5.56
C GLY A 33 -1.73 -0.68 -5.37
N TRP A 34 -2.28 -0.59 -4.17
CA TRP A 34 -3.20 0.47 -3.78
C TRP A 34 -2.55 1.87 -3.85
N ALA A 35 -1.26 1.96 -3.51
CA ALA A 35 -0.52 3.21 -3.54
C ALA A 35 -0.36 3.75 -4.97
N ASP A 36 -0.06 2.87 -5.94
CA ASP A 36 0.01 3.26 -7.37
C ASP A 36 -1.37 3.68 -7.91
N ARG A 37 -2.42 3.01 -7.45
CA ARG A 37 -3.81 3.37 -7.79
C ARG A 37 -4.21 4.71 -7.20
N LEU A 38 -3.85 4.98 -5.94
CA LEU A 38 -4.05 6.28 -5.32
C LEU A 38 -3.28 7.37 -6.06
N ALA A 39 -2.02 7.10 -6.48
CA ALA A 39 -1.25 8.00 -7.32
C ALA A 39 -1.98 8.34 -8.63
N GLY A 40 -2.63 7.35 -9.27
CA GLY A 40 -3.46 7.58 -10.45
C GLY A 40 -4.66 8.49 -10.18
N ILE A 41 -5.31 8.36 -9.03
CA ILE A 41 -6.43 9.24 -8.63
C ILE A 41 -5.91 10.66 -8.38
N LEU A 42 -4.78 10.81 -7.67
CA LEU A 42 -4.15 12.12 -7.40
C LEU A 42 -3.70 12.81 -8.69
N ALA A 43 -3.11 12.06 -9.62
CA ALA A 43 -2.73 12.58 -10.94
C ALA A 43 -3.94 13.05 -11.74
N ALA A 44 -5.08 12.35 -11.65
CA ALA A 44 -6.32 12.79 -12.29
C ALA A 44 -6.87 14.09 -11.68
N GLU A 45 -6.76 14.23 -10.35
CA GLU A 45 -7.11 15.49 -9.67
C GLU A 45 -6.18 16.65 -10.13
N ALA A 46 -4.85 16.44 -10.12
CA ALA A 46 -3.89 17.46 -10.53
C ALA A 46 -4.12 17.90 -11.99
N LYS A 47 -4.39 16.95 -12.88
CA LYS A 47 -4.69 17.20 -14.29
C LYS A 47 -5.90 18.10 -14.51
N GLN A 48 -6.93 18.02 -13.64
CA GLN A 48 -8.09 18.95 -13.72
C GLN A 48 -7.70 20.41 -13.54
N PHE A 49 -6.61 20.68 -12.82
CA PHE A 49 -6.08 22.01 -12.56
C PHE A 49 -4.93 22.38 -13.50
N GLY A 50 -4.61 21.53 -14.48
CA GLY A 50 -3.49 21.73 -15.40
C GLY A 50 -2.10 21.54 -14.77
N GLU A 51 -2.02 20.91 -13.58
CA GLU A 51 -0.79 20.72 -12.84
C GLU A 51 -0.17 19.34 -13.12
N PRO A 52 1.17 19.25 -13.21
CA PRO A 52 1.86 17.97 -13.24
C PRO A 52 1.72 17.25 -11.89
N PHE A 53 1.89 15.94 -11.90
CA PHE A 53 1.87 15.12 -10.71
C PHE A 53 3.08 14.18 -10.67
N GLU A 54 3.70 14.06 -9.52
CA GLU A 54 4.89 13.22 -9.30
C GLU A 54 4.63 12.18 -8.20
N TYR A 55 5.20 11.00 -8.39
CA TYR A 55 5.01 9.88 -7.47
C TYR A 55 6.29 9.10 -7.23
N ALA A 56 6.50 8.68 -5.97
CA ALA A 56 7.49 7.68 -5.59
C ALA A 56 6.86 6.62 -4.66
N ASN A 57 7.37 5.39 -4.75
CA ASN A 57 6.97 4.28 -3.87
C ASN A 57 8.23 3.66 -3.28
N LEU A 58 8.50 3.99 -2.02
CA LEU A 58 9.69 3.56 -1.28
C LEU A 58 9.49 2.22 -0.58
N ALA A 59 8.31 1.62 -0.71
CA ALA A 59 7.96 0.39 -0.02
C ALA A 59 8.85 -0.78 -0.45
N VAL A 60 9.33 -1.54 0.54
CA VAL A 60 10.13 -2.74 0.36
C VAL A 60 9.51 -3.89 1.15
N ARG A 61 9.23 -4.99 0.45
CA ARG A 61 8.61 -6.19 1.04
C ARG A 61 9.40 -6.74 2.21
N GLY A 62 8.70 -7.23 3.21
CA GLY A 62 9.29 -7.90 4.38
C GLY A 62 9.79 -6.97 5.47
N GLN A 63 9.84 -5.66 5.25
CA GLN A 63 10.25 -4.70 6.27
C GLN A 63 9.24 -4.62 7.41
N THR A 64 9.77 -4.52 8.63
CA THR A 64 9.02 -4.22 9.84
C THR A 64 8.74 -2.72 9.96
N PHE A 65 7.85 -2.34 10.87
CA PHE A 65 7.50 -0.94 11.14
C PHE A 65 8.75 -0.09 11.42
N ALA A 66 9.65 -0.61 12.26
CA ALA A 66 10.88 0.10 12.60
C ALA A 66 11.80 0.27 11.38
N GLU A 67 11.97 -0.77 10.57
CA GLU A 67 12.80 -0.69 9.35
C GLU A 67 12.22 0.32 8.35
N ILE A 68 10.91 0.33 8.13
CA ILE A 68 10.24 1.32 7.26
C ILE A 68 10.54 2.74 7.74
N LEU A 69 10.32 3.04 9.02
CA LEU A 69 10.49 4.38 9.56
C LEU A 69 11.96 4.80 9.73
N THR A 70 12.92 3.88 9.70
CA THR A 70 14.34 4.22 9.76
C THR A 70 15.00 4.32 8.39
N SER A 71 14.53 3.59 7.39
CA SER A 71 15.12 3.59 6.05
C SER A 71 14.37 4.49 5.06
N GLN A 72 13.02 4.42 5.03
CA GLN A 72 12.23 5.11 4.01
C GLN A 72 11.88 6.56 4.39
N LEU A 73 11.82 6.89 5.69
CA LEU A 73 11.44 8.21 6.18
C LEU A 73 12.45 9.31 5.74
N GLU A 74 13.75 9.02 5.82
CA GLU A 74 14.78 10.00 5.46
C GLU A 74 14.71 10.36 3.97
N ASP A 75 14.42 9.39 3.11
CA ASP A 75 14.19 9.63 1.69
C ASP A 75 12.92 10.45 1.45
N ALA A 76 11.82 10.16 2.15
CA ALA A 76 10.60 10.95 2.06
C ALA A 76 10.82 12.41 2.49
N LEU A 77 11.57 12.64 3.57
CA LEU A 77 11.94 13.98 4.04
C LEU A 77 12.87 14.72 3.07
N ARG A 78 13.80 14.01 2.42
CA ARG A 78 14.66 14.55 1.36
C ARG A 78 13.86 14.97 0.13
N ILE A 79 12.88 14.15 -0.26
CA ILE A 79 11.99 14.37 -1.41
C ILE A 79 11.02 15.52 -1.17
N LYS A 80 10.53 15.71 0.06
CA LYS A 80 9.54 16.74 0.46
C LYS A 80 8.27 16.76 -0.40
N PRO A 81 7.52 15.63 -0.47
CA PRO A 81 6.27 15.58 -1.22
C PRO A 81 5.15 16.34 -0.50
N ASP A 82 4.05 16.62 -1.19
CA ASP A 82 2.85 17.18 -0.55
C ASP A 82 2.14 16.16 0.34
N LEU A 83 2.23 14.86 0.00
CA LEU A 83 1.58 13.76 0.71
C LEU A 83 2.54 12.60 0.95
N VAL A 84 2.52 12.07 2.16
CA VAL A 84 3.11 10.77 2.52
C VAL A 84 2.02 9.83 3.03
N THR A 85 2.00 8.59 2.55
CA THR A 85 1.22 7.52 3.20
C THR A 85 2.13 6.57 3.93
N ILE A 86 1.70 6.10 5.11
CA ILE A 86 2.43 5.12 5.92
C ILE A 86 1.51 3.92 6.18
N MET A 87 1.85 2.75 5.62
CA MET A 87 1.18 1.48 5.90
C MET A 87 2.20 0.45 6.33
N ALA A 88 2.17 0.08 7.61
CA ALA A 88 3.16 -0.79 8.22
C ALA A 88 2.56 -1.63 9.37
N GLY A 89 3.29 -2.66 9.82
CA GLY A 89 2.93 -3.45 10.98
C GLY A 89 2.52 -4.90 10.69
N ALA A 90 2.23 -5.25 9.44
CA ALA A 90 1.86 -6.63 9.09
C ALA A 90 2.98 -7.62 9.43
N ASN A 91 4.24 -7.29 9.12
CA ASN A 91 5.40 -8.12 9.44
C ASN A 91 5.68 -8.19 10.95
N ASP A 92 5.39 -7.12 11.69
CA ASP A 92 5.51 -7.07 13.15
C ASP A 92 4.51 -8.00 13.83
N ILE A 93 3.25 -7.99 13.38
CA ILE A 93 2.19 -8.87 13.88
C ILE A 93 2.56 -10.34 13.68
N MET A 94 3.13 -10.68 12.53
CA MET A 94 3.63 -12.03 12.22
C MET A 94 4.92 -12.36 12.97
N SER A 95 5.60 -11.37 13.57
CA SER A 95 6.83 -11.59 14.35
C SER A 95 6.51 -12.01 15.78
N SER A 96 7.45 -12.78 16.39
CA SER A 96 7.41 -13.09 17.82
C SER A 96 7.87 -11.92 18.70
N ARG A 97 8.55 -10.92 18.13
CA ARG A 97 9.10 -9.78 18.87
C ARG A 97 7.98 -8.77 19.20
N ARG A 98 7.93 -8.36 20.46
CA ARG A 98 7.06 -7.25 20.90
C ARG A 98 7.89 -5.98 20.95
N ALA A 99 7.58 -5.02 20.07
CA ALA A 99 8.31 -3.76 19.98
C ALA A 99 7.38 -2.53 20.06
N HIS A 100 6.18 -2.67 20.65
CA HIS A 100 5.14 -1.63 20.60
C HIS A 100 5.61 -0.28 21.16
N GLY A 101 6.41 -0.25 22.23
CA GLY A 101 6.91 1.01 22.79
C GLY A 101 7.83 1.76 21.85
N SER A 102 8.74 1.06 21.17
CA SER A 102 9.64 1.67 20.17
C SER A 102 8.88 2.09 18.91
N ILE A 103 7.89 1.31 18.44
CA ILE A 103 7.05 1.66 17.29
C ILE A 103 6.27 2.95 17.56
N ARG A 104 5.68 3.12 18.76
CA ARG A 104 5.00 4.35 19.14
C ARG A 104 5.92 5.57 19.03
N ALA A 105 7.13 5.48 19.59
CA ALA A 105 8.09 6.58 19.57
C ALA A 105 8.54 6.91 18.13
N LEU A 106 8.82 5.88 17.32
CA LEU A 106 9.21 6.04 15.92
C LEU A 106 8.10 6.68 15.09
N LEU A 107 6.84 6.22 15.23
CA LEU A 107 5.72 6.79 14.49
C LEU A 107 5.45 8.24 14.88
N ARG A 108 5.49 8.56 16.18
CA ARG A 108 5.39 9.95 16.67
C ARG A 108 6.46 10.83 16.03
N GLY A 109 7.73 10.39 16.09
CA GLY A 109 8.85 11.13 15.50
C GLY A 109 8.71 11.29 13.99
N ALA A 110 8.23 10.26 13.29
CA ALA A 110 8.01 10.33 11.85
C ALA A 110 6.94 11.36 11.48
N ILE A 111 5.76 11.30 12.12
CA ILE A 111 4.67 12.24 11.83
C ILE A 111 5.07 13.67 12.20
N SER A 112 5.73 13.88 13.36
CA SER A 112 6.23 15.20 13.77
C SER A 112 7.15 15.81 12.71
N ARG A 113 8.17 15.07 12.30
CA ARG A 113 9.15 15.54 11.29
C ARG A 113 8.52 15.83 9.93
N LEU A 114 7.56 14.99 9.49
CA LEU A 114 6.83 15.23 8.25
C LEU A 114 5.97 16.50 8.34
N HIS A 115 5.27 16.71 9.46
CA HIS A 115 4.47 17.92 9.67
C HIS A 115 5.32 19.18 9.79
N GLU A 116 6.51 19.12 10.41
CA GLU A 116 7.47 20.22 10.50
C GLU A 116 7.93 20.69 9.11
N GLU A 117 8.00 19.77 8.14
CA GLU A 117 8.29 20.08 6.74
C GLU A 117 7.04 20.45 5.92
N GLY A 118 5.87 20.56 6.55
CA GLY A 118 4.60 20.88 5.89
C GLY A 118 3.97 19.75 5.08
N ILE A 119 4.47 18.53 5.25
CA ILE A 119 4.02 17.34 4.51
C ILE A 119 2.75 16.77 5.15
N GLN A 120 1.71 16.55 4.35
CA GLN A 120 0.49 15.88 4.80
C GLN A 120 0.74 14.37 4.95
N VAL A 121 0.20 13.78 6.02
CA VAL A 121 0.38 12.34 6.31
C VAL A 121 -0.98 11.65 6.34
N LEU A 122 -1.13 10.54 5.60
CA LEU A 122 -2.21 9.58 5.77
C LEU A 122 -1.65 8.29 6.34
N VAL A 123 -2.07 7.92 7.54
CA VAL A 123 -1.66 6.67 8.16
C VAL A 123 -2.71 5.59 7.88
N VAL A 124 -2.27 4.38 7.57
CA VAL A 124 -3.15 3.22 7.36
C VAL A 124 -2.91 2.24 8.49
N ASN A 125 -3.97 1.88 9.23
CA ASN A 125 -3.88 0.90 10.30
C ASN A 125 -3.85 -0.54 9.76
N THR A 126 -3.83 -1.55 10.66
CA THR A 126 -3.76 -2.96 10.28
C THR A 126 -5.15 -3.52 9.97
N ILE A 127 -5.19 -4.75 9.45
CA ILE A 127 -6.43 -5.47 9.11
C ILE A 127 -6.78 -6.42 10.25
N ASN A 128 -8.08 -6.66 10.47
CA ASN A 128 -8.54 -7.66 11.41
C ASN A 128 -8.36 -9.07 10.84
N PRO A 129 -7.41 -9.89 11.34
CA PRO A 129 -7.18 -11.23 10.82
C PRO A 129 -8.16 -12.27 11.39
N ALA A 130 -9.04 -11.90 12.33
CA ALA A 130 -9.98 -12.82 12.99
C ALA A 130 -11.01 -13.42 12.03
N HIS A 131 -11.21 -12.82 10.85
CA HIS A 131 -12.08 -13.36 9.82
C HIS A 131 -11.64 -14.75 9.33
N TYR A 132 -10.35 -15.08 9.49
CA TYR A 132 -9.80 -16.39 9.10
C TYR A 132 -9.30 -17.14 10.32
N PRO A 133 -9.83 -18.34 10.64
CA PRO A 133 -9.45 -19.09 11.82
C PRO A 133 -7.94 -19.35 11.94
N VAL A 134 -7.26 -19.54 10.81
CA VAL A 134 -5.81 -19.77 10.76
C VAL A 134 -5.02 -18.56 11.26
N PHE A 135 -5.54 -17.35 11.14
CA PHE A 135 -4.91 -16.09 11.59
C PHE A 135 -5.52 -15.54 12.88
N ALA A 136 -6.55 -16.18 13.44
CA ALA A 136 -7.25 -15.68 14.64
C ALA A 136 -6.33 -15.42 15.84
N LEU A 137 -5.24 -16.20 15.97
CA LEU A 137 -4.23 -16.00 17.02
C LEU A 137 -3.48 -14.66 16.89
N MET A 138 -3.50 -14.04 15.72
CA MET A 138 -2.87 -12.74 15.46
C MET A 138 -3.81 -11.57 15.75
N ALA A 139 -5.13 -11.81 15.94
CA ALA A 139 -6.13 -10.77 16.08
C ALA A 139 -5.82 -9.79 17.23
N LYS A 140 -5.37 -10.30 18.38
CA LYS A 140 -5.00 -9.46 19.51
C LYS A 140 -3.83 -8.52 19.18
N LYS A 141 -2.76 -9.04 18.54
CA LYS A 141 -1.62 -8.21 18.15
C LYS A 141 -1.99 -7.18 17.09
N SER A 142 -2.84 -7.57 16.14
CA SER A 142 -3.34 -6.65 15.12
C SER A 142 -4.18 -5.55 15.73
N ARG A 143 -5.05 -5.85 16.70
CA ARG A 143 -5.81 -4.84 17.43
C ARG A 143 -4.91 -3.88 18.19
N GLU A 144 -3.95 -4.40 18.98
CA GLU A 144 -3.00 -3.59 19.73
C GLU A 144 -2.18 -2.66 18.80
N MET A 145 -1.82 -3.14 17.60
CA MET A 145 -1.10 -2.35 16.60
C MET A 145 -2.01 -1.27 15.99
N SER A 146 -3.27 -1.59 15.64
CA SER A 146 -4.23 -0.61 15.15
C SER A 146 -4.49 0.49 16.17
N ASP A 147 -4.74 0.12 17.43
CA ASP A 147 -4.97 1.09 18.52
C ASP A 147 -3.75 2.00 18.75
N LEU A 148 -2.53 1.45 18.60
CA LEU A 148 -1.30 2.22 18.70
C LEU A 148 -1.20 3.23 17.55
N ILE A 149 -1.43 2.80 16.30
CA ILE A 149 -1.36 3.64 15.11
C ILE A 149 -2.39 4.77 15.19
N GLU A 150 -3.64 4.42 15.49
CA GLU A 150 -4.75 5.37 15.62
C GLU A 150 -4.47 6.39 16.73
N GLY A 151 -4.02 5.91 17.91
CA GLY A 151 -3.71 6.78 19.03
C GLY A 151 -2.61 7.79 18.70
N VAL A 152 -1.54 7.38 18.03
CA VAL A 152 -0.47 8.29 17.61
C VAL A 152 -0.96 9.25 16.54
N ALA A 153 -1.64 8.77 15.50
CA ALA A 153 -2.14 9.62 14.43
C ALA A 153 -3.11 10.70 14.98
N HIS A 154 -3.96 10.34 15.93
CA HIS A 154 -4.88 11.27 16.59
C HIS A 154 -4.15 12.40 17.35
N GLU A 155 -3.01 12.11 17.99
CA GLU A 155 -2.18 13.13 18.66
C GLU A 155 -1.73 14.26 17.73
N PHE A 156 -1.60 13.96 16.43
CA PHE A 156 -1.16 14.88 15.37
C PHE A 156 -2.29 15.32 14.44
N GLU A 157 -3.53 14.98 14.73
CA GLU A 157 -4.68 15.21 13.84
C GLU A 157 -4.47 14.63 12.42
N ALA A 158 -3.59 13.64 12.28
CA ALA A 158 -3.32 12.97 11.02
C ALA A 158 -4.48 12.02 10.65
N PRO A 159 -5.01 12.08 9.43
CA PRO A 159 -6.06 11.17 9.00
C PRO A 159 -5.61 9.71 9.05
N VAL A 160 -6.47 8.83 9.55
CA VAL A 160 -6.27 7.38 9.56
C VAL A 160 -7.23 6.74 8.59
N LEU A 161 -6.69 5.88 7.71
CA LEU A 161 -7.49 4.93 6.95
C LEU A 161 -7.65 3.67 7.81
N ASP A 162 -8.82 3.51 8.38
CA ASP A 162 -9.14 2.38 9.26
C ASP A 162 -9.55 1.15 8.42
N LEU A 163 -8.60 0.22 8.25
CA LEU A 163 -8.85 -1.06 7.61
C LEU A 163 -9.27 -2.14 8.62
N TYR A 164 -8.97 -1.92 9.91
CA TYR A 164 -9.27 -2.91 10.95
C TYR A 164 -10.76 -3.13 11.14
N SER A 165 -11.54 -2.06 11.04
CA SER A 165 -13.00 -2.09 11.22
C SER A 165 -13.77 -2.53 9.96
N LEU A 166 -13.07 -2.83 8.84
CA LEU A 166 -13.73 -3.21 7.60
C LEU A 166 -14.03 -4.71 7.54
N ASP A 167 -15.31 -5.07 7.43
CA ASP A 167 -15.75 -6.46 7.24
C ASP A 167 -15.39 -7.03 5.85
N HIS A 168 -15.03 -6.18 4.89
CA HIS A 168 -14.68 -6.56 3.52
C HIS A 168 -13.56 -7.58 3.47
N PHE A 169 -12.56 -7.47 4.35
CA PHE A 169 -11.44 -8.40 4.44
C PHE A 169 -11.79 -9.77 5.01
N GLY A 170 -13.04 -10.00 5.44
CA GLY A 170 -13.58 -11.31 5.70
C GLY A 170 -13.87 -12.14 4.43
N ARG A 171 -13.82 -11.52 3.24
CA ARG A 171 -14.06 -12.20 1.96
C ARG A 171 -12.75 -12.51 1.24
N MET A 172 -12.61 -13.75 0.76
CA MET A 172 -11.40 -14.22 0.07
C MET A 172 -11.14 -13.48 -1.25
N SER A 173 -12.17 -12.96 -1.90
CA SER A 173 -12.04 -12.18 -3.13
C SER A 173 -11.19 -10.90 -3.01
N PHE A 174 -11.00 -10.39 -1.79
CA PHE A 174 -10.12 -9.23 -1.53
C PHE A 174 -8.65 -9.62 -1.28
N TRP A 175 -8.37 -10.92 -1.20
CA TRP A 175 -7.03 -11.44 -0.98
C TRP A 175 -6.48 -12.13 -2.23
N TYR A 176 -5.17 -12.10 -2.35
CA TYR A 176 -4.45 -12.94 -3.30
C TYR A 176 -4.45 -14.40 -2.81
N ASP A 177 -4.00 -15.31 -3.65
CA ASP A 177 -3.97 -16.76 -3.35
C ASP A 177 -3.20 -17.13 -2.08
N ASP A 178 -2.32 -16.25 -1.59
CA ASP A 178 -1.54 -16.48 -0.37
C ASP A 178 -2.27 -16.05 0.93
N LEU A 179 -3.43 -15.40 0.83
CA LEU A 179 -4.24 -14.86 1.94
C LEU A 179 -3.49 -13.87 2.85
N VAL A 180 -2.40 -13.29 2.37
CA VAL A 180 -1.58 -12.30 3.07
C VAL A 180 -1.56 -10.99 2.30
N HIS A 181 -1.45 -11.04 0.98
CA HIS A 181 -1.44 -9.88 0.10
C HIS A 181 -2.83 -9.63 -0.50
N PHE A 182 -3.08 -8.39 -0.89
CA PHE A 182 -4.38 -8.04 -1.47
C PHE A 182 -4.49 -8.51 -2.91
N SER A 183 -5.70 -8.87 -3.31
CA SER A 183 -6.05 -9.05 -4.71
C SER A 183 -6.20 -7.69 -5.40
N ASN A 184 -6.43 -7.71 -6.72
CA ASN A 184 -6.82 -6.53 -7.49
C ASN A 184 -8.01 -5.78 -6.85
N HIS A 185 -9.03 -6.50 -6.38
CA HIS A 185 -10.19 -5.90 -5.71
C HIS A 185 -9.81 -5.24 -4.38
N GLY A 186 -8.97 -5.91 -3.57
CA GLY A 186 -8.48 -5.35 -2.32
C GLY A 186 -7.68 -4.08 -2.53
N HIS A 187 -6.75 -4.08 -3.46
CA HIS A 187 -5.95 -2.89 -3.79
C HIS A 187 -6.81 -1.73 -4.31
N THR A 188 -7.79 -2.01 -5.18
CA THR A 188 -8.68 -0.97 -5.72
C THR A 188 -9.53 -0.35 -4.62
N MET A 189 -10.12 -1.19 -3.75
CA MET A 189 -10.91 -0.73 -2.62
C MET A 189 -10.10 0.18 -1.68
N ILE A 190 -8.88 -0.24 -1.29
CA ILE A 190 -8.04 0.57 -0.39
C ILE A 190 -7.70 1.92 -1.04
N ALA A 191 -7.38 1.95 -2.32
CA ALA A 191 -7.10 3.20 -3.03
C ALA A 191 -8.32 4.15 -3.04
N ASN A 192 -9.52 3.62 -3.27
CA ASN A 192 -10.74 4.41 -3.24
C ASN A 192 -11.09 4.93 -1.84
N LEU A 193 -10.90 4.10 -0.80
CA LEU A 193 -11.08 4.52 0.58
C LEU A 193 -10.05 5.58 1.01
N ALA A 194 -8.78 5.44 0.58
CA ALA A 194 -7.77 6.46 0.79
C ALA A 194 -8.13 7.78 0.10
N ALA A 195 -8.60 7.71 -1.15
CA ALA A 195 -9.08 8.86 -1.90
C ALA A 195 -10.30 9.53 -1.21
N GLU A 196 -11.20 8.74 -0.62
CA GLU A 196 -12.32 9.26 0.18
C GLU A 196 -11.84 9.97 1.44
N LYS A 197 -10.93 9.37 2.17
CA LYS A 197 -10.33 9.96 3.37
C LYS A 197 -9.63 11.29 3.07
N LEU A 198 -8.96 11.38 1.92
CA LEU A 198 -8.30 12.59 1.42
C LEU A 198 -9.27 13.57 0.72
N LYS A 199 -10.57 13.26 0.66
CA LYS A 199 -11.63 14.06 0.02
C LYS A 199 -11.36 14.38 -1.45
N LEU A 200 -10.73 13.43 -2.18
CA LEU A 200 -10.51 13.56 -3.62
C LEU A 200 -11.83 13.37 -4.38
N SER A 201 -11.94 13.91 -5.61
CA SER A 201 -13.16 13.82 -6.42
C SER A 201 -13.24 12.53 -7.22
N PHE A 202 -12.10 12.01 -7.66
CA PHE A 202 -12.06 10.82 -8.49
C PHE A 202 -12.04 9.53 -7.66
N ARG A 203 -12.58 8.48 -8.27
CA ARG A 203 -12.51 7.10 -7.80
C ARG A 203 -12.21 6.19 -8.98
N LEU A 204 -11.58 5.06 -8.69
CA LEU A 204 -11.45 3.99 -9.65
C LEU A 204 -12.77 3.22 -9.77
N PRO A 205 -13.10 2.71 -10.95
CA PRO A 205 -14.26 1.86 -11.11
C PRO A 205 -14.11 0.59 -10.27
N GLU A 206 -15.12 0.30 -9.48
CA GLU A 206 -15.23 -0.92 -8.68
C GLU A 206 -16.49 -1.69 -9.07
N LYS A 207 -16.41 -3.02 -9.04
CA LYS A 207 -17.60 -3.83 -9.05
C LYS A 207 -18.31 -3.70 -7.69
N PRO A 208 -19.64 -3.63 -7.66
CA PRO A 208 -20.36 -3.68 -6.40
C PRO A 208 -19.91 -4.89 -5.55
N TYR A 209 -19.69 -4.67 -4.29
CA TYR A 209 -19.19 -5.69 -3.35
C TYR A 209 -19.88 -7.04 -3.48
N LYS A 210 -21.22 -7.03 -3.66
CA LYS A 210 -22.02 -8.25 -3.77
C LYS A 210 -21.83 -9.01 -5.10
N GLU A 211 -21.32 -8.34 -6.13
CA GLU A 211 -21.10 -8.90 -7.46
C GLU A 211 -19.71 -9.51 -7.64
N ILE A 212 -18.81 -9.30 -6.68
CA ILE A 212 -17.49 -9.92 -6.70
C ILE A 212 -17.65 -11.39 -6.31
N ALA A 213 -17.31 -12.28 -7.23
CA ALA A 213 -17.38 -13.71 -6.99
C ALA A 213 -16.39 -14.16 -5.93
N GLU A 214 -16.84 -14.97 -4.98
CA GLU A 214 -15.94 -15.62 -4.02
C GLU A 214 -15.25 -16.82 -4.67
N PRO A 215 -13.93 -16.98 -4.49
CA PRO A 215 -13.25 -18.19 -4.91
C PRO A 215 -13.80 -19.40 -4.12
N LYS A 216 -13.94 -20.53 -4.79
CA LYS A 216 -14.28 -21.78 -4.10
C LYS A 216 -13.07 -22.22 -3.28
N TRP A 217 -13.30 -22.47 -1.99
CA TRP A 217 -12.23 -22.88 -1.08
C TRP A 217 -12.66 -24.14 -0.32
N GLY A 218 -11.91 -25.21 -0.48
CA GLY A 218 -12.14 -26.50 0.16
C GLY A 218 -10.85 -27.08 0.75
N VAL A 219 -10.90 -28.37 1.05
CA VAL A 219 -9.74 -29.09 1.65
C VAL A 219 -8.55 -29.10 0.69
N PHE A 220 -8.78 -29.28 -0.61
CA PHE A 220 -7.73 -29.30 -1.62
C PHE A 220 -7.02 -27.93 -1.73
N GLU A 221 -7.78 -26.85 -1.78
CA GLU A 221 -7.24 -25.48 -1.81
C GLU A 221 -6.46 -25.19 -0.53
N THR A 222 -6.94 -25.63 0.63
CA THR A 222 -6.23 -25.49 1.90
C THR A 222 -4.88 -26.21 1.89
N LEU A 223 -4.84 -27.47 1.43
CA LEU A 223 -3.58 -28.24 1.33
C LEU A 223 -2.60 -27.58 0.34
N ARG A 224 -3.11 -27.17 -0.82
CA ARG A 224 -2.33 -26.45 -1.82
C ARG A 224 -1.74 -25.16 -1.24
N TRP A 225 -2.55 -24.37 -0.54
CA TRP A 225 -2.12 -23.13 0.12
C TRP A 225 -1.03 -23.38 1.18
N LEU A 226 -1.21 -24.42 2.02
CA LEU A 226 -0.19 -24.79 3.01
C LEU A 226 1.16 -25.10 2.34
N ILE A 227 1.16 -25.91 1.28
CA ILE A 227 2.38 -26.32 0.58
C ILE A 227 3.04 -25.15 -0.15
N LEU A 228 2.27 -24.33 -0.87
CA LEU A 228 2.82 -23.30 -1.75
C LEU A 228 3.18 -22.00 -1.02
N HIS A 229 2.49 -21.68 0.07
CA HIS A 229 2.64 -20.39 0.74
C HIS A 229 3.16 -20.51 2.16
N VAL A 230 2.57 -21.38 3.01
CA VAL A 230 2.93 -21.47 4.42
C VAL A 230 4.30 -22.12 4.63
N VAL A 231 4.55 -23.26 4.00
CA VAL A 231 5.84 -23.98 4.13
C VAL A 231 7.02 -23.12 3.66
N PRO A 232 6.99 -22.49 2.46
CA PRO A 232 8.08 -21.61 2.03
C PRO A 232 8.26 -20.36 2.91
N PHE A 233 7.15 -19.79 3.41
CA PHE A 233 7.21 -18.65 4.35
C PHE A 233 7.97 -19.02 5.61
N TRP A 234 7.60 -20.12 6.27
CA TRP A 234 8.30 -20.57 7.46
C TRP A 234 9.73 -21.01 7.17
N GLY A 235 9.99 -21.61 6.02
CA GLY A 235 11.34 -21.98 5.57
C GLY A 235 12.28 -20.77 5.47
N ARG A 236 11.82 -19.66 4.88
CA ARG A 236 12.58 -18.40 4.85
C ARG A 236 12.81 -17.83 6.25
N ARG A 237 11.76 -17.84 7.07
CA ARG A 237 11.82 -17.30 8.44
C ARG A 237 12.82 -18.04 9.33
N VAL A 238 12.86 -19.37 9.24
CA VAL A 238 13.88 -20.19 9.96
C VAL A 238 15.29 -19.84 9.49
N ARG A 239 15.47 -19.59 8.20
CA ARG A 239 16.76 -19.18 7.61
C ARG A 239 17.12 -17.72 7.87
N ARG A 240 16.25 -16.94 8.51
CA ARG A 240 16.40 -15.48 8.74
C ARG A 240 16.62 -14.67 7.46
N VAL A 241 16.07 -15.13 6.34
CA VAL A 241 16.12 -14.40 5.05
C VAL A 241 14.81 -13.68 4.85
N SER A 242 14.88 -12.36 4.66
CA SER A 242 13.71 -11.56 4.26
C SER A 242 13.48 -11.70 2.75
N SER A 243 12.23 -11.62 2.33
CA SER A 243 11.89 -11.55 0.90
C SER A 243 12.31 -10.22 0.27
N GLY A 244 12.65 -9.23 1.09
CA GLY A 244 13.11 -7.90 0.67
C GLY A 244 14.63 -7.72 0.69
N ASP A 245 15.40 -8.74 1.15
CA ASP A 245 16.85 -8.66 1.15
C ASP A 245 17.35 -8.46 -0.29
N LEU A 246 18.13 -7.41 -0.51
CA LEU A 246 18.67 -7.02 -1.84
C LEU A 246 17.62 -6.54 -2.86
N ILE A 247 16.46 -6.07 -2.41
CA ILE A 247 15.45 -5.46 -3.27
C ILE A 247 15.44 -3.96 -3.06
N ASP A 248 15.64 -3.22 -4.14
CA ASP A 248 15.47 -1.77 -4.14
C ASP A 248 13.99 -1.39 -4.21
N PRO A 249 13.61 -0.22 -3.68
CA PRO A 249 12.27 0.34 -3.85
C PRO A 249 11.86 0.41 -5.31
N LYS A 250 10.59 0.18 -5.58
CA LYS A 250 10.03 0.19 -6.93
C LYS A 250 10.22 1.53 -7.66
N HIS A 251 10.10 2.63 -6.93
CA HIS A 251 10.26 3.99 -7.42
C HIS A 251 10.95 4.82 -6.35
N PHE A 252 12.26 4.89 -6.42
CA PHE A 252 13.10 5.50 -5.38
C PHE A 252 13.05 7.04 -5.35
N ASP A 253 12.82 7.69 -6.50
CA ASP A 253 12.69 9.14 -6.62
C ASP A 253 11.35 9.52 -7.24
N LEU A 254 10.93 10.78 -7.03
CA LEU A 254 9.76 11.34 -7.70
C LEU A 254 9.94 11.26 -9.22
N ALA A 255 8.91 10.73 -9.87
CA ALA A 255 8.84 10.71 -11.31
C ALA A 255 7.45 11.18 -11.76
N LEU A 256 7.39 11.87 -12.90
CA LEU A 256 6.13 12.27 -13.51
C LEU A 256 5.22 11.06 -13.68
N PHE A 257 4.02 11.20 -13.19
CA PHE A 257 2.99 10.17 -13.20
C PHE A 257 1.76 10.69 -13.94
N GLU A 258 1.45 10.09 -15.09
CA GLU A 258 0.31 10.50 -15.89
C GLU A 258 -0.91 9.64 -15.58
N ALA A 259 -2.04 10.29 -15.29
CA ALA A 259 -3.34 9.62 -15.27
C ALA A 259 -3.67 9.16 -16.69
N SER A 260 -3.71 7.85 -16.95
CA SER A 260 -4.20 7.34 -18.23
C SER A 260 -5.74 7.29 -18.24
N SER A 261 -6.32 7.38 -19.44
CA SER A 261 -7.77 7.20 -19.65
C SER A 261 -8.25 5.78 -19.29
N ASP A 262 -7.35 4.83 -19.34
CA ASP A 262 -7.57 3.47 -18.85
C ASP A 262 -7.27 3.50 -17.35
N ALA A 263 -8.05 2.83 -16.51
CA ALA A 263 -7.94 2.80 -15.05
C ALA A 263 -6.53 2.41 -14.49
N TYR A 264 -5.52 2.44 -15.36
CA TYR A 264 -4.13 2.06 -15.13
C TYR A 264 -3.21 3.15 -15.68
N SER A 265 -2.73 4.03 -14.82
CA SER A 265 -1.74 5.04 -15.18
C SER A 265 -0.42 4.38 -15.60
N THR A 266 0.20 4.92 -16.63
CA THR A 266 1.52 4.52 -17.08
C THR A 266 2.57 5.36 -16.37
N PHE A 267 3.47 4.74 -15.64
CA PHE A 267 4.58 5.41 -14.99
C PHE A 267 5.61 5.84 -16.04
N VAL A 268 5.97 7.11 -16.07
CA VAL A 268 7.04 7.63 -16.94
C VAL A 268 8.30 7.82 -16.11
N LEU A 269 9.29 6.98 -16.34
CA LEU A 269 10.59 7.09 -15.67
C LEU A 269 11.36 8.32 -16.16
N PRO A 270 12.05 9.06 -15.28
CA PRO A 270 12.92 10.16 -15.68
C PRO A 270 13.97 9.69 -16.71
N GLY A 271 14.07 10.39 -17.83
CA GLY A 271 15.05 10.11 -18.89
C GLY A 271 14.64 9.12 -19.97
N THR A 272 13.50 8.44 -19.86
CA THR A 272 12.93 7.68 -20.97
C THR A 272 12.03 8.56 -21.82
N ARG A 273 12.54 9.05 -22.97
CA ARG A 273 11.67 9.62 -23.99
C ARG A 273 10.59 8.60 -24.34
N ALA A 274 9.33 8.95 -24.15
CA ALA A 274 8.21 8.16 -24.62
C ALA A 274 8.42 7.84 -26.10
N LYS A 275 8.66 6.57 -26.43
CA LYS A 275 8.62 6.11 -27.83
C LYS A 275 7.17 6.24 -28.27
N THR A 276 6.90 7.25 -29.07
CA THR A 276 5.62 7.40 -29.78
C THR A 276 5.30 6.07 -30.46
N PRO A 277 4.10 5.50 -30.28
CA PRO A 277 3.72 4.29 -30.99
C PRO A 277 3.74 4.60 -32.49
N LYS A 278 4.58 3.89 -33.26
CA LYS A 278 4.49 3.95 -34.70
C LYS A 278 3.10 3.50 -35.11
N ALA A 279 2.39 4.40 -35.78
CA ALA A 279 1.12 4.08 -36.41
C ALA A 279 1.31 2.84 -37.29
N VAL A 280 0.56 1.78 -36.97
CA VAL A 280 0.50 0.59 -37.83
C VAL A 280 -0.26 1.01 -39.06
N ALA A 281 0.48 1.20 -40.17
CA ALA A 281 -0.14 1.40 -41.47
C ALA A 281 -0.93 0.12 -41.81
N LYS A 282 -2.27 0.27 -41.92
CA LYS A 282 -3.12 -0.75 -42.51
C LYS A 282 -2.72 -0.90 -43.99
N LYS A 283 -2.27 -2.10 -44.35
CA LYS A 283 -2.36 -2.60 -45.72
C LYS A 283 -3.56 -3.48 -45.86
#